data_e3f4fbdbf8efe4ff7f70febf41eff086
#
_entry.id   e3f4fbdbf8efe4ff7f70febf41eff086
#
_cell.length_a   1.000
_cell.length_b   1.000
_cell.length_c   1.000
_cell.angle_alpha   90.00
_cell.angle_beta   90.00
_cell.angle_gamma   90.00
#
_symmetry.space_group_name_H-M   'P 1'
#
loop_
_entity.id
_entity.type
_entity.pdbx_description
1 polymer ?
#
loop_
_entity_poly.entity_id
_entity_poly.type
_entity_poly.pdbx_seq_one_letter_code
_entity_poly.pdbx_strand_id
1 'polypeptide(L)'
;MKNSAVGSNWKDVRSELFTEEEILESDMRVAIMSELIEAMHEQGISQKKLEELSGVRQPVIARMETGKTSPQLDTVLKVLESLGKTLAVVPLEQRKS
;
A
#
# COMPACT_ATOMS: atom_id res chain seq x y z
N MET A 1 -20.04 21.66 -13.54
CA MET A 1 -19.48 21.43 -13.29
C MET A 1 -19.19 21.03 -12.79
N LYS A 2 -19.02 20.97 -12.71
CA LYS A 2 -18.48 20.72 -12.32
C LYS A 2 -18.42 20.20 -11.41
N ASN A 3 -19.16 19.39 -11.05
CA ASN A 3 -18.90 18.87 -10.29
C ASN A 3 -18.42 17.68 -10.20
N SER A 4 -19.08 16.87 -11.02
CA SER A 4 -18.11 15.89 -11.21
C SER A 4 -16.83 16.55 -11.15
N ALA A 5 -16.93 17.70 -11.30
CA ALA A 5 -15.81 18.55 -11.07
C ALA A 5 -15.16 18.26 -9.75
N VAL A 6 -15.89 17.74 -8.80
CA VAL A 6 -15.32 17.44 -7.50
C VAL A 6 -14.22 16.41 -7.62
N GLY A 7 -14.47 15.30 -8.28
CA GLY A 7 -13.46 14.28 -8.46
C GLY A 7 -12.29 14.78 -9.27
N SER A 8 -12.58 15.52 -10.34
CA SER A 8 -11.52 16.10 -11.15
C SER A 8 -10.68 17.06 -10.36
N ASN A 9 -11.35 17.89 -9.59
CA ASN A 9 -10.65 18.90 -8.81
C ASN A 9 -9.72 18.27 -7.79
N TRP A 10 -10.11 17.17 -7.22
CA TRP A 10 -9.23 16.50 -6.26
C TRP A 10 -7.96 16.04 -6.94
N LYS A 11 -8.06 15.46 -8.12
CA LYS A 11 -6.88 15.04 -8.85
C LYS A 11 -5.99 16.20 -9.20
N ASP A 12 -6.59 17.30 -9.62
CA ASP A 12 -5.82 18.48 -9.98
C ASP A 12 -5.10 19.05 -8.77
N VAL A 13 -5.77 19.10 -7.63
CA VAL A 13 -5.18 19.59 -6.40
C VAL A 13 -4.02 18.70 -5.99
N ARG A 14 -4.20 17.39 -6.09
CA ARG A 14 -3.13 16.46 -5.77
C ARG A 14 -1.89 16.71 -6.60
N SER A 15 -2.10 16.91 -7.91
CA SER A 15 -0.98 17.16 -8.82
C SER A 15 -0.26 18.45 -8.51
N GLU A 16 -1.00 19.45 -8.01
CA GLU A 16 -0.39 20.73 -7.69
C GLU A 16 0.36 20.70 -6.38
N LEU A 17 -0.12 19.90 -5.42
CA LEU A 17 0.46 19.88 -4.07
C LEU A 17 1.60 18.87 -3.93
N PHE A 18 1.61 17.84 -4.76
CA PHE A 18 2.56 16.73 -4.61
C PHE A 18 3.22 16.44 -5.93
N THR A 19 4.48 16.02 -5.84
CA THR A 19 5.18 15.59 -7.05
C THR A 19 4.61 14.26 -7.51
N GLU A 20 4.89 13.93 -8.77
CA GLU A 20 4.44 12.67 -9.33
C GLU A 20 5.02 11.49 -8.54
N GLU A 21 6.26 11.63 -8.12
CA GLU A 21 6.90 10.58 -7.33
C GLU A 21 6.23 10.40 -5.98
N GLU A 22 5.84 11.51 -5.35
CA GLU A 22 5.15 11.43 -4.07
C GLU A 22 3.79 10.76 -4.21
N ILE A 23 3.10 11.05 -5.32
CA ILE A 23 1.80 10.44 -5.57
C ILE A 23 1.96 8.93 -5.79
N LEU A 24 2.96 8.54 -6.58
CA LEU A 24 3.23 7.13 -6.81
C LEU A 24 3.56 6.39 -5.53
N GLU A 25 4.38 7.02 -4.69
CA GLU A 25 4.75 6.39 -3.43
C GLU A 25 3.54 6.23 -2.53
N SER A 26 2.69 7.25 -2.46
CA SER A 26 1.50 7.20 -1.65
C SER A 26 0.54 6.11 -2.15
N ASP A 27 0.37 6.03 -3.46
CA ASP A 27 -0.48 5.02 -4.04
C ASP A 27 0.03 3.61 -3.73
N MET A 28 1.34 3.44 -3.76
CA MET A 28 1.95 2.14 -3.47
C MET A 28 1.75 1.75 -2.01
N ARG A 29 1.92 2.71 -1.10
CA ARG A 29 1.70 2.42 0.31
C ARG A 29 0.27 1.98 0.57
N VAL A 30 -0.68 2.65 -0.07
CA VAL A 30 -2.09 2.28 0.10
C VAL A 30 -2.36 0.92 -0.51
N ALA A 31 -1.77 0.64 -1.66
CA ALA A 31 -1.95 -0.67 -2.29
C ALA A 31 -1.41 -1.78 -1.39
N ILE A 32 -0.23 -1.58 -0.83
CA ILE A 32 0.35 -2.58 0.08
C ILE A 32 -0.53 -2.75 1.31
N MET A 33 -0.99 -1.65 1.88
CA MET A 33 -1.87 -1.69 3.03
C MET A 33 -3.14 -2.49 2.73
N SER A 34 -3.74 -2.22 1.59
CA SER A 34 -5.00 -2.88 1.22
C SER A 34 -4.79 -4.37 1.02
N GLU A 35 -3.72 -4.75 0.33
CA GLU A 35 -3.43 -6.17 0.11
C GLU A 35 -3.14 -6.87 1.42
N LEU A 36 -2.40 -6.21 2.30
CA LEU A 36 -2.07 -6.78 3.58
C LEU A 36 -3.32 -7.06 4.41
N ILE A 37 -4.17 -6.06 4.53
CA ILE A 37 -5.38 -6.18 5.33
C ILE A 37 -6.31 -7.24 4.74
N GLU A 38 -6.46 -7.21 3.43
CA GLU A 38 -7.35 -8.15 2.76
C GLU A 38 -6.85 -9.58 2.92
N ALA A 39 -5.56 -9.81 2.73
CA ALA A 39 -5.01 -11.15 2.84
C ALA A 39 -5.11 -11.68 4.27
N MET A 40 -4.84 -10.82 5.25
CA MET A 40 -4.97 -11.22 6.64
C MET A 40 -6.41 -11.60 6.96
N HIS A 41 -7.34 -10.82 6.45
CA HIS A 41 -8.75 -11.10 6.68
C HIS A 41 -9.16 -12.42 6.02
N GLU A 42 -8.77 -12.61 4.78
CA GLU A 42 -9.14 -13.83 4.06
C GLU A 42 -8.55 -15.07 4.69
N GLN A 43 -7.34 -14.97 5.21
CA GLN A 43 -6.65 -16.12 5.77
C GLN A 43 -6.84 -16.26 7.27
N GLY A 44 -7.55 -15.32 7.88
CA GLY A 44 -7.79 -15.38 9.31
C GLY A 44 -6.52 -15.21 10.13
N ILE A 45 -5.61 -14.37 9.68
CA ILE A 45 -4.32 -14.19 10.32
C ILE A 45 -4.28 -12.88 11.08
N SER A 46 -3.93 -12.94 12.37
CA SER A 46 -3.78 -11.76 13.20
C SER A 46 -2.39 -11.16 12.98
N GLN A 47 -2.20 -9.93 13.49
CA GLN A 47 -0.89 -9.31 13.44
C GLN A 47 0.17 -10.15 14.16
N LYS A 48 -0.22 -10.72 15.28
CA LYS A 48 0.71 -11.54 16.04
C LYS A 48 1.11 -12.79 15.26
N LYS A 49 0.13 -13.41 14.62
CA LYS A 49 0.42 -14.58 13.80
C LYS A 49 1.31 -14.21 12.63
N LEU A 50 1.03 -13.06 12.03
CA LEU A 50 1.84 -12.60 10.91
C LEU A 50 3.27 -12.33 11.34
N GLU A 51 3.45 -11.80 12.55
CA GLU A 51 4.80 -11.61 13.09
C GLU A 51 5.53 -12.94 13.16
N GLU A 52 4.84 -13.98 13.63
CA GLU A 52 5.46 -15.30 13.72
C GLU A 52 5.83 -15.85 12.34
N LEU A 53 4.95 -15.64 11.37
CA LEU A 53 5.18 -16.18 10.04
C LEU A 53 6.25 -15.43 9.27
N SER A 54 6.28 -14.12 9.40
CA SER A 54 7.15 -13.28 8.59
C SER A 54 8.47 -12.94 9.26
N GLY A 55 8.50 -13.01 10.58
CA GLY A 55 9.66 -12.54 11.33
C GLY A 55 9.72 -11.03 11.48
N VAL A 56 8.71 -10.33 11.02
CA VAL A 56 8.63 -8.89 11.13
C VAL A 56 7.87 -8.54 12.40
N ARG A 57 8.40 -7.60 13.18
CA ARG A 57 7.82 -7.28 14.47
C ARG A 57 6.45 -6.67 14.34
N GLN A 58 5.57 -7.01 15.28
CA GLN A 58 4.19 -6.57 15.22
C GLN A 58 4.02 -5.06 15.10
N PRO A 59 4.79 -4.21 15.81
CA PRO A 59 4.63 -2.76 15.62
C PRO A 59 4.91 -2.31 14.19
N VAL A 60 5.83 -2.98 13.49
CA VAL A 60 6.11 -2.64 12.09
C VAL A 60 4.91 -3.02 11.22
N ILE A 61 4.35 -4.19 11.46
CA ILE A 61 3.16 -4.63 10.73
C ILE A 61 2.01 -3.65 10.96
N ALA A 62 1.84 -3.23 12.21
CA ALA A 62 0.76 -2.29 12.53
C ALA A 62 0.93 -0.98 11.78
N ARG A 63 2.16 -0.50 11.66
CA ARG A 63 2.41 0.73 10.92
C ARG A 63 2.12 0.55 9.42
N MET A 64 2.45 -0.62 8.88
CA MET A 64 2.15 -0.89 7.48
C MET A 64 0.64 -0.85 7.23
N GLU A 65 -0.14 -1.28 8.19
CA GLU A 65 -1.60 -1.29 8.04
C GLU A 65 -2.22 0.09 8.06
N THR A 66 -1.47 1.10 8.49
CA THR A 66 -1.99 2.46 8.45
C THR A 66 -1.77 3.14 7.11
N GLY A 67 -0.84 2.64 6.32
CA GLY A 67 -0.50 3.25 5.05
C GLY A 67 0.18 4.59 5.17
N LYS A 68 0.68 4.94 6.36
CA LYS A 68 1.25 6.26 6.60
C LYS A 68 2.76 6.30 6.50
N THR A 69 3.41 5.17 6.53
CA THR A 69 4.87 5.10 6.49
C THR A 69 5.32 4.33 5.28
N SER A 70 6.57 4.58 4.87
CA SER A 70 7.18 3.86 3.76
C SER A 70 8.06 2.75 4.34
N PRO A 71 7.55 1.53 4.41
CA PRO A 71 8.36 0.43 4.93
C PRO A 71 9.49 0.09 3.97
N GLN A 72 10.52 -0.54 4.50
CA GLN A 72 11.62 -0.98 3.67
C GLN A 72 11.15 -2.11 2.76
N LEU A 73 11.78 -2.18 1.60
CA LEU A 73 11.37 -3.17 0.60
C LEU A 73 11.47 -4.59 1.12
N ASP A 74 12.57 -4.90 1.82
CA ASP A 74 12.73 -6.26 2.34
C ASP A 74 11.66 -6.59 3.38
N THR A 75 11.25 -5.61 4.16
CA THR A 75 10.18 -5.81 5.13
C THR A 75 8.88 -6.12 4.42
N VAL A 76 8.57 -5.35 3.38
CA VAL A 76 7.35 -5.56 2.61
C VAL A 76 7.34 -6.96 2.00
N LEU A 77 8.45 -7.37 1.42
CA LEU A 77 8.53 -8.68 0.80
C LEU A 77 8.34 -9.80 1.81
N LYS A 78 8.95 -9.68 2.98
CA LYS A 78 8.80 -10.70 4.01
C LYS A 78 7.35 -10.85 4.43
N VAL A 79 6.67 -9.74 4.64
CA VAL A 79 5.28 -9.78 5.08
C VAL A 79 4.39 -10.35 3.97
N LEU A 80 4.54 -9.85 2.75
CA LEU A 80 3.71 -10.32 1.66
C LEU A 80 3.95 -11.78 1.34
N GLU A 81 5.21 -12.21 1.36
CA GLU A 81 5.53 -13.60 1.03
C GLU A 81 4.94 -14.55 2.06
N SER A 82 4.89 -14.15 3.31
CA SER A 82 4.28 -15.01 4.33
C SER A 82 2.77 -15.14 4.13
N LEU A 83 2.19 -14.24 3.34
CA LEU A 83 0.78 -14.29 2.98
C LEU A 83 0.56 -14.86 1.58
N GLY A 84 1.63 -15.31 0.94
CA GLY A 84 1.53 -15.90 -0.39
C GLY A 84 1.50 -14.88 -1.52
N LYS A 85 1.99 -13.68 -1.26
CA LYS A 85 2.01 -12.61 -2.25
C LYS A 85 3.42 -12.08 -2.43
N THR A 86 3.63 -11.30 -3.48
CA THR A 86 4.91 -10.67 -3.72
C THR A 86 4.69 -9.38 -4.49
N LEU A 87 5.78 -8.66 -4.72
CA LEU A 87 5.74 -7.46 -5.54
C LEU A 87 6.31 -7.77 -6.92
N ALA A 88 5.85 -7.02 -7.90
CA ALA A 88 6.34 -7.18 -9.26
C ALA A 88 6.50 -5.80 -9.87
N VAL A 89 7.43 -5.70 -10.82
CA VAL A 89 7.65 -4.46 -11.55
C VAL A 89 6.80 -4.49 -12.81
N VAL A 90 6.00 -3.44 -13.00
CA VAL A 90 5.09 -3.38 -14.12
C VAL A 90 5.29 -2.05 -14.86
N PRO A 91 4.88 -1.98 -16.12
CA PRO A 91 5.00 -0.74 -16.87
C PRO A 91 4.19 0.39 -16.25
N LEU A 92 4.74 1.57 -16.32
CA LEU A 92 4.11 2.74 -15.70
C LEU A 92 2.83 3.16 -16.39
N GLU A 93 2.69 2.87 -17.66
CA GLU A 93 1.50 3.27 -18.39
C GLU A 93 0.24 2.63 -17.84
N GLN A 94 0.36 1.62 -17.02
CA GLN A 94 -0.81 1.01 -16.41
C GLN A 94 -1.53 1.95 -15.46
N ARG A 95 -0.87 3.02 -15.06
CA ARG A 95 -1.51 4.04 -14.24
C ARG A 95 -2.46 4.91 -15.01
N LYS A 96 -2.30 4.96 -16.29
CA LYS A 96 -3.19 5.76 -17.11
C LYS A 96 -4.59 5.24 -17.01
N SER A 97 -5.50 6.10 -17.01
CA SER A 97 -6.88 5.65 -16.92
C SER A 97 -7.79 6.67 -17.53
#